data_fa0529d887b4dc81bcf1f39740058a3b
#
_entry.id   fa0529d887b4dc81bcf1f39740058a3b
#
_cell.length_a   1.000
_cell.length_b   1.000
_cell.length_c   1.000
_cell.angle_alpha   90.00
_cell.angle_beta   90.00
_cell.angle_gamma   90.00
#
_symmetry.space_group_name_H-M   'P 1'
#
loop_
_entity.id
_entity.type
_entity.pdbx_description
1 polymer ?
#
loop_
_entity_poly.entity_id
_entity_poly.type
_entity_poly.pdbx_seq_one_letter_code
_entity_poly.pdbx_strand_id
1 'polypeptide(L)'
;MYWGLPLFQMPAVISIIKPGDGDEMYRFIGGGENIAWAAYDYEILAQERPSLESNVKEVATPIYKLLAENNWPWRQHITYNESAEILLDIYEEVAAAGDGKLPKGTFIDHGETFSEKTLERIAKLNLGVAIQNRIAYQAEDFVKRYGAAKLAQTPPIKKMLNMGIPLGGGTDATRVSSYNPWYSIHWLATGQSRGGRQMYGDDNILTREEAIKLWTTGSAWFTGDEGRKGAIKEGQLADFTILNQDIME
;
A
#
# COMPACT_ATOMS: atom_id res chain seq x y z
N MET A 1 -8.40 -7.02 10.41
CA MET A 1 -6.98 -7.32 10.72
C MET A 1 -6.38 -8.17 9.61
N TYR A 2 -5.17 -7.84 9.17
CA TYR A 2 -4.34 -8.72 8.36
C TYR A 2 -3.41 -9.50 9.27
N TRP A 3 -3.29 -10.80 9.04
CA TRP A 3 -2.49 -11.67 9.91
C TRP A 3 -1.16 -12.02 9.23
N GLY A 4 -0.05 -11.62 9.85
CA GLY A 4 1.29 -12.06 9.45
C GLY A 4 1.56 -13.45 10.03
N LEU A 5 1.47 -14.48 9.20
CA LEU A 5 1.69 -15.86 9.64
C LEU A 5 2.99 -16.42 9.11
N PRO A 6 3.71 -17.21 9.92
CA PRO A 6 4.75 -18.09 9.39
C PRO A 6 4.12 -19.08 8.39
N LEU A 7 4.82 -19.31 7.30
CA LEU A 7 4.48 -20.22 6.20
C LEU A 7 3.84 -21.54 6.63
N PHE A 8 4.43 -22.19 7.62
CA PHE A 8 3.99 -23.52 8.08
C PHE A 8 2.66 -23.52 8.84
N GLN A 9 2.22 -22.36 9.33
CA GLN A 9 0.93 -22.23 10.05
C GLN A 9 -0.23 -21.85 9.13
N MET A 10 0.08 -21.34 7.96
CA MET A 10 -0.93 -20.79 7.05
C MET A 10 -2.02 -21.78 6.62
N PRO A 11 -1.70 -23.04 6.24
CA PRO A 11 -2.72 -24.02 5.90
C PRO A 11 -3.69 -24.30 7.06
N ALA A 12 -3.18 -24.40 8.28
CA ALA A 12 -3.98 -24.64 9.47
C ALA A 12 -4.92 -23.47 9.77
N VAL A 13 -4.42 -22.23 9.66
CA VAL A 13 -5.23 -21.04 9.92
C VAL A 13 -6.30 -20.85 8.85
N ILE A 14 -5.97 -21.01 7.58
CA ILE A 14 -6.95 -20.92 6.47
C ILE A 14 -8.07 -21.96 6.60
N SER A 15 -7.79 -23.11 7.20
CA SER A 15 -8.81 -24.14 7.43
C SER A 15 -9.81 -23.77 8.55
N ILE A 16 -9.41 -22.90 9.48
CA ILE A 16 -10.19 -22.54 10.68
C ILE A 16 -10.84 -21.16 10.54
N ILE A 17 -10.13 -20.19 9.98
CA ILE A 17 -10.55 -18.78 9.89
C ILE A 17 -10.82 -18.43 8.43
N LYS A 18 -11.82 -17.57 8.20
CA LYS A 18 -12.13 -17.02 6.87
C LYS A 18 -12.01 -15.51 6.87
N PRO A 19 -11.70 -14.88 5.72
CA PRO A 19 -11.82 -13.44 5.57
C PRO A 19 -13.27 -13.01 5.89
N GLY A 20 -13.39 -12.02 6.77
CA GLY A 20 -14.68 -11.55 7.28
C GLY A 20 -15.06 -12.11 8.65
N ASP A 21 -14.44 -13.19 9.13
CA ASP A 21 -14.71 -13.73 10.47
C ASP A 21 -14.38 -12.68 11.55
N GLY A 22 -15.30 -12.54 12.50
CA GLY A 22 -15.24 -11.56 13.58
C GLY A 22 -16.55 -10.79 13.70
N ASP A 23 -16.47 -9.54 14.10
CA ASP A 23 -17.63 -8.67 14.32
C ASP A 23 -17.43 -7.27 13.69
N GLU A 24 -18.32 -6.35 13.99
CA GLU A 24 -18.28 -4.96 13.47
C GLU A 24 -17.03 -4.18 13.92
N MET A 25 -16.44 -4.53 15.06
CA MET A 25 -15.29 -3.84 15.65
C MET A 25 -13.97 -4.53 15.32
N TYR A 26 -13.98 -5.85 15.14
CA TYR A 26 -12.79 -6.64 14.91
C TYR A 26 -13.06 -7.83 14.01
N ARG A 27 -12.43 -7.88 12.85
CA ARG A 27 -12.55 -9.00 11.91
C ARG A 27 -11.25 -9.30 11.19
N PHE A 28 -11.09 -10.52 10.76
CA PHE A 28 -10.02 -10.93 9.86
C PHE A 28 -10.30 -10.43 8.45
N ILE A 29 -9.26 -9.90 7.77
CA ILE A 29 -9.40 -9.41 6.40
C ILE A 29 -8.58 -10.28 5.45
N GLY A 30 -7.35 -10.63 5.83
CA GLY A 30 -6.48 -11.41 4.96
C GLY A 30 -5.08 -11.65 5.52
N GLY A 31 -4.16 -12.09 4.67
CA GLY A 31 -2.76 -12.28 5.00
C GLY A 31 -2.01 -10.95 5.18
N GLY A 32 -1.09 -10.87 6.14
CA GLY A 32 -0.34 -9.66 6.47
C GLY A 32 0.92 -9.49 5.62
N GLU A 33 1.60 -8.35 5.78
CA GLU A 33 2.58 -7.86 4.80
C GLU A 33 3.83 -8.72 4.63
N ASN A 34 4.21 -9.48 5.65
CA ASN A 34 5.39 -10.36 5.63
C ASN A 34 4.99 -11.85 5.52
N ILE A 35 4.15 -12.16 4.56
CA ILE A 35 3.65 -13.53 4.34
C ILE A 35 4.77 -14.46 3.91
N ALA A 36 5.65 -13.99 3.03
CA ALA A 36 6.83 -14.69 2.59
C ALA A 36 8.07 -13.84 2.90
N TRP A 37 8.89 -14.27 3.84
CA TRP A 37 10.09 -13.52 4.22
C TRP A 37 11.04 -13.30 3.04
N ALA A 38 11.17 -14.28 2.15
CA ALA A 38 11.96 -14.16 0.92
C ALA A 38 11.50 -13.05 -0.03
N ALA A 39 10.27 -12.58 0.12
CA ALA A 39 9.67 -11.51 -0.69
C ALA A 39 9.78 -10.12 -0.03
N TYR A 40 10.51 -9.98 1.05
CA TYR A 40 10.64 -8.72 1.78
C TYR A 40 11.83 -7.91 1.30
N ASP A 41 11.59 -6.69 0.83
CA ASP A 41 12.62 -5.70 0.52
C ASP A 41 12.69 -4.62 1.61
N TYR A 42 13.86 -4.44 2.21
CA TYR A 42 14.04 -3.44 3.26
C TYR A 42 14.05 -2.02 2.71
N GLU A 43 13.26 -1.15 3.32
CA GLU A 43 13.10 0.24 2.89
C GLU A 43 14.15 1.24 3.41
N ILE A 44 15.40 0.86 3.41
CA ILE A 44 16.48 1.78 3.81
C ILE A 44 16.92 2.60 2.58
N LEU A 45 16.24 3.72 2.35
CA LEU A 45 16.45 4.55 1.15
C LEU A 45 17.84 5.18 1.07
N ALA A 46 18.54 5.32 2.19
CA ALA A 46 19.93 5.82 2.24
C ALA A 46 20.99 4.76 1.91
N GLN A 47 20.64 3.48 1.88
CA GLN A 47 21.58 2.37 1.63
C GLN A 47 21.37 1.73 0.26
N GLU A 48 22.20 0.75 -0.07
CA GLU A 48 22.01 -0.05 -1.26
C GLU A 48 20.68 -0.82 -1.17
N ARG A 49 19.99 -0.92 -2.30
CA ARG A 49 18.73 -1.65 -2.35
C ARG A 49 18.99 -3.13 -2.12
N PRO A 50 18.30 -3.76 -1.16
CA PRO A 50 18.39 -5.21 -1.02
C PRO A 50 17.70 -5.84 -2.23
N SER A 51 18.31 -6.90 -2.73
CA SER A 51 17.65 -7.80 -3.67
C SER A 51 16.77 -8.75 -2.88
N LEU A 52 15.65 -9.18 -3.48
CA LEU A 52 14.89 -10.31 -2.94
C LEU A 52 15.77 -11.57 -2.94
N GLU A 53 15.46 -12.52 -2.07
CA GLU A 53 16.16 -13.78 -2.05
C GLU A 53 16.04 -14.51 -3.40
N SER A 54 17.10 -15.20 -3.82
CA SER A 54 17.13 -15.88 -5.12
C SER A 54 16.06 -16.96 -5.30
N ASN A 55 15.57 -17.52 -4.19
CA ASN A 55 14.53 -18.54 -4.15
C ASN A 55 13.12 -17.95 -3.90
N VAL A 56 12.94 -16.62 -4.00
CA VAL A 56 11.66 -15.96 -3.70
C VAL A 56 10.50 -16.59 -4.47
N LYS A 57 10.68 -16.89 -5.74
CA LYS A 57 9.64 -17.50 -6.56
C LYS A 57 9.24 -18.88 -6.06
N GLU A 58 10.21 -19.71 -5.70
CA GLU A 58 9.98 -21.05 -5.16
C GLU A 58 9.23 -21.01 -3.82
N VAL A 59 9.61 -20.09 -2.95
CA VAL A 59 9.04 -19.96 -1.60
C VAL A 59 7.68 -19.28 -1.62
N ALA A 60 7.53 -18.20 -2.38
CA ALA A 60 6.34 -17.35 -2.32
C ALA A 60 5.18 -17.86 -3.18
N THR A 61 5.44 -18.48 -4.33
CA THR A 61 4.37 -18.95 -5.24
C THR A 61 3.39 -19.91 -4.59
N PRO A 62 3.82 -20.95 -3.84
CA PRO A 62 2.87 -21.85 -3.18
C PRO A 62 1.97 -21.16 -2.16
N ILE A 63 2.50 -20.12 -1.49
CA ILE A 63 1.75 -19.35 -0.49
C ILE A 63 0.65 -18.55 -1.15
N TYR A 64 1.00 -17.78 -2.17
CA TYR A 64 0.02 -16.94 -2.87
C TYR A 64 -1.03 -17.79 -3.59
N LYS A 65 -0.66 -18.95 -4.13
CA LYS A 65 -1.61 -19.94 -4.68
C LYS A 65 -2.61 -20.40 -3.61
N LEU A 66 -2.12 -20.81 -2.45
CA LEU A 66 -2.95 -21.24 -1.33
C LEU A 66 -3.93 -20.13 -0.87
N LEU A 67 -3.45 -18.88 -0.77
CA LEU A 67 -4.30 -17.75 -0.43
C LEU A 67 -5.35 -17.49 -1.50
N ALA A 68 -4.98 -17.48 -2.77
CA ALA A 68 -5.89 -17.25 -3.88
C ALA A 68 -6.97 -18.34 -3.99
N GLU A 69 -6.60 -19.60 -3.89
CA GLU A 69 -7.51 -20.77 -3.91
C GLU A 69 -8.56 -20.73 -2.80
N ASN A 70 -8.23 -20.07 -1.68
CA ASN A 70 -9.13 -19.91 -0.53
C ASN A 70 -9.81 -18.55 -0.46
N ASN A 71 -9.65 -17.72 -1.51
CA ASN A 71 -10.17 -16.35 -1.58
C ASN A 71 -9.71 -15.47 -0.40
N TRP A 72 -8.47 -15.65 0.04
CA TRP A 72 -7.82 -14.84 1.06
C TRP A 72 -7.06 -13.68 0.41
N PRO A 73 -7.50 -12.42 0.53
CA PRO A 73 -6.70 -11.28 0.11
C PRO A 73 -5.45 -11.18 0.97
N TRP A 74 -4.44 -10.54 0.43
CA TRP A 74 -3.20 -10.30 1.17
C TRP A 74 -2.65 -8.92 0.91
N ARG A 75 -1.82 -8.46 1.82
CA ARG A 75 -0.97 -7.30 1.65
C ARG A 75 0.48 -7.74 1.62
N GLN A 76 1.29 -7.09 0.80
CA GLN A 76 2.70 -7.40 0.64
C GLN A 76 3.53 -6.13 0.71
N HIS A 77 4.58 -6.16 1.53
CA HIS A 77 5.61 -5.12 1.57
C HIS A 77 6.41 -5.10 0.27
N ILE A 78 6.34 -4.02 -0.48
CA ILE A 78 7.12 -3.81 -1.71
C ILE A 78 7.46 -2.33 -1.85
N THR A 79 8.73 -2.00 -1.63
CA THR A 79 9.26 -0.64 -1.72
C THR A 79 9.73 -0.30 -3.13
N TYR A 80 10.49 -1.23 -3.73
CA TYR A 80 11.27 -1.00 -4.93
C TYR A 80 10.65 -1.62 -6.17
N ASN A 81 10.86 -0.92 -7.31
CA ASN A 81 10.36 -1.38 -8.60
C ASN A 81 10.85 -2.77 -8.99
N GLU A 82 12.13 -3.04 -8.73
CA GLU A 82 12.76 -4.33 -9.05
C GLU A 82 12.13 -5.48 -8.28
N SER A 83 11.79 -5.27 -7.02
CA SER A 83 11.04 -6.24 -6.20
C SER A 83 9.62 -6.43 -6.73
N ALA A 84 8.97 -5.31 -7.11
CA ALA A 84 7.62 -5.36 -7.68
C ALA A 84 7.58 -6.16 -8.99
N GLU A 85 8.54 -5.99 -9.88
CA GLU A 85 8.60 -6.75 -11.12
C GLU A 85 8.62 -8.26 -10.88
N ILE A 86 9.45 -8.73 -9.94
CA ILE A 86 9.55 -10.15 -9.57
C ILE A 86 8.25 -10.66 -8.95
N LEU A 87 7.68 -9.90 -8.00
CA LEU A 87 6.46 -10.33 -7.30
C LEU A 87 5.23 -10.27 -8.19
N LEU A 88 5.14 -9.31 -9.10
CA LEU A 88 4.08 -9.26 -10.08
C LEU A 88 4.12 -10.42 -11.07
N ASP A 89 5.30 -10.94 -11.44
CA ASP A 89 5.39 -12.18 -12.23
C ASP A 89 4.73 -13.35 -11.50
N ILE A 90 4.96 -13.46 -10.19
CA ILE A 90 4.31 -14.49 -9.36
C ILE A 90 2.80 -14.25 -9.28
N TYR A 91 2.36 -13.01 -9.09
CA TYR A 91 0.94 -12.66 -8.98
C TYR A 91 0.18 -12.93 -10.29
N GLU A 92 0.79 -12.64 -11.42
CA GLU A 92 0.23 -12.95 -12.74
C GLU A 92 0.13 -14.47 -12.94
N GLU A 93 1.12 -15.25 -12.52
CA GLU A 93 1.08 -16.72 -12.55
C GLU A 93 -0.06 -17.26 -11.66
N VAL A 94 -0.19 -16.73 -10.45
CA VAL A 94 -1.25 -17.13 -9.51
C VAL A 94 -2.62 -16.79 -10.05
N ALA A 95 -2.82 -15.59 -10.60
CA ALA A 95 -4.08 -15.18 -11.20
C ALA A 95 -4.44 -16.06 -12.40
N ALA A 96 -3.47 -16.36 -13.29
CA ALA A 96 -3.67 -17.22 -14.45
C ALA A 96 -4.00 -18.67 -14.11
N ALA A 97 -3.57 -19.16 -12.95
CA ALA A 97 -3.92 -20.51 -12.48
C ALA A 97 -5.38 -20.64 -12.02
N GLY A 98 -6.05 -19.51 -11.74
CA GLY A 98 -7.47 -19.42 -11.38
C GLY A 98 -8.32 -18.84 -12.51
N ASP A 99 -9.15 -17.87 -12.20
CA ASP A 99 -10.06 -17.18 -13.12
C ASP A 99 -9.46 -15.91 -13.77
N GLY A 100 -8.16 -15.73 -13.67
CA GLY A 100 -7.44 -14.56 -14.17
C GLY A 100 -7.42 -13.38 -13.19
N LYS A 101 -7.86 -13.59 -11.94
CA LYS A 101 -7.97 -12.55 -10.91
C LYS A 101 -7.29 -12.98 -9.62
N LEU A 102 -6.92 -11.99 -8.83
CA LEU A 102 -6.53 -12.15 -7.43
C LEU A 102 -7.72 -11.86 -6.51
N PRO A 103 -7.74 -12.37 -5.27
CA PRO A 103 -8.78 -12.06 -4.30
C PRO A 103 -8.96 -10.54 -4.15
N LYS A 104 -10.22 -10.08 -4.15
CA LYS A 104 -10.53 -8.65 -4.00
C LYS A 104 -9.98 -8.13 -2.67
N GLY A 105 -9.32 -6.98 -2.68
CA GLY A 105 -8.69 -6.40 -1.51
C GLY A 105 -7.25 -6.82 -1.32
N THR A 106 -6.63 -7.51 -2.29
CA THR A 106 -5.18 -7.72 -2.33
C THR A 106 -4.47 -6.42 -2.70
N PHE A 107 -3.40 -6.07 -1.97
CA PHE A 107 -2.70 -4.82 -2.21
C PHE A 107 -1.20 -4.86 -1.84
N ILE A 108 -0.51 -3.81 -2.25
CA ILE A 108 0.91 -3.58 -2.00
C ILE A 108 1.04 -2.45 -0.99
N ASP A 109 1.86 -2.65 0.03
CA ASP A 109 2.31 -1.58 0.91
C ASP A 109 3.52 -0.88 0.31
N HIS A 110 3.59 0.44 0.48
CA HIS A 110 4.68 1.34 0.11
C HIS A 110 4.68 1.81 -1.35
N GLY A 111 5.28 1.05 -2.28
CA GLY A 111 5.26 1.39 -3.71
C GLY A 111 6.04 2.64 -4.09
N GLU A 112 7.14 2.97 -3.39
CA GLU A 112 7.83 4.25 -3.56
C GLU A 112 8.42 4.44 -4.95
N THR A 113 9.08 3.42 -5.52
CA THR A 113 9.88 3.64 -6.74
C THR A 113 9.29 3.02 -8.00
N PHE A 114 7.99 2.77 -8.02
CA PHE A 114 7.32 2.06 -9.11
C PHE A 114 7.41 2.80 -10.45
N SER A 115 7.72 2.03 -11.50
CA SER A 115 7.71 2.50 -12.87
C SER A 115 6.30 2.50 -13.44
N GLU A 116 6.09 3.22 -14.54
CA GLU A 116 4.82 3.23 -15.24
C GLU A 116 4.38 1.82 -15.66
N LYS A 117 5.30 1.03 -16.21
CA LYS A 117 5.05 -0.37 -16.60
C LYS A 117 4.60 -1.22 -15.41
N THR A 118 5.19 -1.01 -14.24
CA THR A 118 4.79 -1.69 -13.00
C THR A 118 3.38 -1.27 -12.59
N LEU A 119 3.05 0.02 -12.68
CA LEU A 119 1.71 0.53 -12.37
C LEU A 119 0.65 -0.02 -13.32
N GLU A 120 0.95 -0.16 -14.62
CA GLU A 120 0.05 -0.81 -15.60
C GLU A 120 -0.28 -2.25 -15.19
N ARG A 121 0.71 -3.02 -14.73
CA ARG A 121 0.51 -4.39 -14.24
C ARG A 121 -0.34 -4.41 -12.97
N ILE A 122 -0.06 -3.51 -12.02
CA ILE A 122 -0.84 -3.34 -10.79
C ILE A 122 -2.30 -3.04 -11.10
N ALA A 123 -2.55 -2.08 -12.01
CA ALA A 123 -3.90 -1.73 -12.44
C ALA A 123 -4.62 -2.91 -13.13
N LYS A 124 -3.93 -3.64 -14.01
CA LYS A 124 -4.48 -4.82 -14.69
C LYS A 124 -4.88 -5.93 -13.73
N LEU A 125 -4.11 -6.14 -12.67
CA LEU A 125 -4.41 -7.12 -11.61
C LEU A 125 -5.42 -6.60 -10.59
N ASN A 126 -5.87 -5.34 -10.72
CA ASN A 126 -6.78 -4.68 -9.79
C ASN A 126 -6.25 -4.69 -8.33
N LEU A 127 -4.94 -4.50 -8.17
CA LEU A 127 -4.30 -4.37 -6.87
C LEU A 127 -4.44 -2.94 -6.33
N GLY A 128 -4.58 -2.82 -5.01
CA GLY A 128 -4.43 -1.53 -4.35
C GLY A 128 -2.97 -1.21 -4.01
N VAL A 129 -2.70 0.06 -3.68
CA VAL A 129 -1.42 0.49 -3.12
C VAL A 129 -1.67 1.35 -1.88
N ALA A 130 -1.13 0.91 -0.74
CA ALA A 130 -1.17 1.65 0.52
C ALA A 130 0.13 2.44 0.69
N ILE A 131 0.09 3.74 0.41
CA ILE A 131 1.27 4.62 0.49
C ILE A 131 1.51 5.14 1.90
N GLN A 132 2.78 5.36 2.26
CA GLN A 132 3.19 5.96 3.52
C GLN A 132 4.07 7.18 3.30
N ASN A 133 4.08 8.08 4.29
CA ASN A 133 4.81 9.34 4.21
C ASN A 133 6.28 9.26 4.66
N ARG A 134 6.86 8.06 4.71
CA ARG A 134 8.26 7.87 5.11
C ARG A 134 9.24 8.64 4.23
N ILE A 135 8.98 8.73 2.92
CA ILE A 135 9.83 9.48 1.99
C ILE A 135 9.91 10.99 2.36
N ALA A 136 8.88 11.55 2.98
CA ALA A 136 8.90 12.93 3.45
C ALA A 136 9.91 13.16 4.60
N TYR A 137 10.28 12.11 5.33
CA TYR A 137 11.31 12.14 6.37
C TYR A 137 12.71 11.83 5.82
N GLN A 138 12.79 11.05 4.74
CA GLN A 138 14.05 10.55 4.17
C GLN A 138 14.42 11.23 2.85
N ALA A 139 13.76 12.33 2.48
CA ALA A 139 13.95 13.02 1.20
C ALA A 139 15.41 13.41 0.94
N GLU A 140 16.11 13.90 1.96
CA GLU A 140 17.51 14.35 1.82
C GLU A 140 18.45 13.18 1.53
N ASP A 141 18.28 12.06 2.21
CA ASP A 141 19.09 10.86 1.98
C ASP A 141 18.77 10.22 0.63
N PHE A 142 17.50 10.25 0.25
CA PHE A 142 17.07 9.80 -1.08
C PHE A 142 17.72 10.65 -2.19
N VAL A 143 17.72 11.98 -2.04
CA VAL A 143 18.34 12.88 -3.03
C VAL A 143 19.84 12.66 -3.14
N LYS A 144 20.55 12.49 -2.03
CA LYS A 144 21.99 12.18 -2.05
C LYS A 144 22.31 10.94 -2.88
N ARG A 145 21.42 9.93 -2.84
CA ARG A 145 21.65 8.65 -3.49
C ARG A 145 21.11 8.59 -4.92
N TYR A 146 19.90 9.10 -5.14
CA TYR A 146 19.15 8.90 -6.38
C TYR A 146 18.93 10.18 -7.19
N GLY A 147 19.23 11.34 -6.61
CA GLY A 147 19.04 12.64 -7.22
C GLY A 147 17.64 13.23 -7.07
N ALA A 148 17.52 14.54 -7.19
CA ALA A 148 16.27 15.27 -7.01
C ALA A 148 15.21 14.93 -8.08
N ALA A 149 15.63 14.69 -9.32
CA ALA A 149 14.72 14.33 -10.40
C ALA A 149 13.99 13.00 -10.11
N LYS A 150 14.66 12.04 -9.47
CA LYS A 150 14.03 10.77 -9.07
C LYS A 150 13.05 11.00 -7.92
N LEU A 151 13.39 11.87 -6.97
CA LEU A 151 12.52 12.20 -5.84
C LEU A 151 11.18 12.79 -6.30
N ALA A 152 11.17 13.61 -7.34
CA ALA A 152 9.96 14.25 -7.86
C ALA A 152 8.84 13.27 -8.26
N GLN A 153 9.19 12.01 -8.54
CA GLN A 153 8.27 10.95 -8.93
C GLN A 153 8.27 9.76 -7.93
N THR A 154 8.61 10.00 -6.67
CA THR A 154 8.77 8.94 -5.66
C THR A 154 7.98 9.25 -4.39
N PRO A 155 6.88 8.53 -4.11
CA PRO A 155 6.12 7.65 -5.01
C PRO A 155 5.35 8.43 -6.11
N PRO A 156 4.98 7.79 -7.23
CA PRO A 156 4.27 8.44 -8.34
C PRO A 156 2.75 8.51 -8.07
N ILE A 157 2.35 9.25 -7.03
CA ILE A 157 1.00 9.22 -6.43
C ILE A 157 -0.08 9.66 -7.42
N LYS A 158 0.13 10.81 -8.07
CA LYS A 158 -0.84 11.35 -9.02
C LYS A 158 -1.04 10.44 -10.22
N LYS A 159 0.04 9.78 -10.68
CA LYS A 159 -0.04 8.79 -11.75
C LYS A 159 -0.87 7.58 -11.34
N MET A 160 -0.66 7.04 -10.13
CA MET A 160 -1.48 5.95 -9.59
C MET A 160 -2.96 6.31 -9.56
N LEU A 161 -3.31 7.51 -9.06
CA LEU A 161 -4.69 8.00 -9.05
C LEU A 161 -5.28 8.09 -10.46
N ASN A 162 -4.53 8.67 -11.41
CA ASN A 162 -5.00 8.85 -12.79
C ASN A 162 -5.20 7.51 -13.51
N MET A 163 -4.49 6.45 -13.12
CA MET A 163 -4.67 5.10 -13.62
C MET A 163 -5.82 4.35 -12.94
N GLY A 164 -6.49 4.96 -11.95
CA GLY A 164 -7.59 4.35 -11.21
C GLY A 164 -7.16 3.24 -10.24
N ILE A 165 -5.87 3.19 -9.86
CA ILE A 165 -5.39 2.25 -8.86
C ILE A 165 -5.99 2.63 -7.50
N PRO A 166 -6.63 1.70 -6.77
CA PRO A 166 -7.09 1.97 -5.41
C PRO A 166 -5.94 2.41 -4.50
N LEU A 167 -6.02 3.64 -3.97
CA LEU A 167 -5.00 4.20 -3.09
C LEU A 167 -5.53 4.46 -1.69
N GLY A 168 -4.72 4.15 -0.68
CA GLY A 168 -4.94 4.53 0.71
C GLY A 168 -3.70 5.14 1.35
N GLY A 169 -3.91 5.99 2.34
CA GLY A 169 -2.86 6.62 3.10
C GLY A 169 -2.57 5.89 4.42
N GLY A 170 -1.31 5.79 4.77
CA GLY A 170 -0.83 5.25 6.04
C GLY A 170 0.41 6.00 6.54
N THR A 171 0.83 5.75 7.77
CA THR A 171 2.04 6.36 8.35
C THR A 171 3.17 5.37 8.55
N ASP A 172 2.88 4.10 8.64
CA ASP A 172 3.82 3.07 9.08
C ASP A 172 4.49 3.44 10.44
N ALA A 173 3.69 4.11 11.30
CA ALA A 173 4.16 4.57 12.60
C ALA A 173 4.29 3.39 13.58
N THR A 174 5.15 3.54 14.52
CA THR A 174 5.95 4.70 14.98
C THR A 174 7.43 4.56 14.60
N ARG A 175 7.79 3.53 13.89
CA ARG A 175 9.19 3.21 13.55
C ARG A 175 9.79 4.18 12.51
N VAL A 176 9.03 4.49 11.47
CA VAL A 176 9.55 5.23 10.29
C VAL A 176 8.98 6.64 10.14
N SER A 177 7.87 6.92 10.80
CA SER A 177 7.23 8.25 10.75
C SER A 177 6.36 8.53 11.98
N SER A 178 5.81 9.74 12.07
CA SER A 178 4.81 10.09 13.07
C SER A 178 3.50 9.35 12.81
N TYR A 179 2.81 8.93 13.88
CA TYR A 179 1.46 8.37 13.79
C TYR A 179 0.39 9.40 13.39
N ASN A 180 0.72 10.71 13.40
CA ASN A 180 -0.23 11.76 13.11
C ASN A 180 -0.55 11.83 11.62
N PRO A 181 -1.80 11.55 11.18
CA PRO A 181 -2.16 11.54 9.77
C PRO A 181 -2.03 12.90 9.08
N TRP A 182 -2.12 14.00 9.84
CA TRP A 182 -2.01 15.36 9.29
C TRP A 182 -0.66 15.65 8.66
N TYR A 183 0.41 15.02 9.13
CA TYR A 183 1.71 15.12 8.46
C TYR A 183 1.72 14.46 7.08
N SER A 184 1.03 13.34 6.95
CA SER A 184 0.89 12.68 5.65
C SER A 184 -0.01 13.48 4.70
N ILE A 185 -1.16 13.97 5.20
CA ILE A 185 -2.07 14.81 4.41
C ILE A 185 -1.36 16.10 3.95
N HIS A 186 -0.60 16.75 4.83
CA HIS A 186 0.20 17.92 4.49
C HIS A 186 1.23 17.60 3.38
N TRP A 187 2.00 16.53 3.53
CA TRP A 187 2.95 16.08 2.53
C TRP A 187 2.28 15.84 1.17
N LEU A 188 1.15 15.14 1.14
CA LEU A 188 0.40 14.87 -0.09
C LEU A 188 -0.09 16.15 -0.79
N ALA A 189 -0.55 17.14 -0.01
CA ALA A 189 -1.15 18.36 -0.52
C ALA A 189 -0.13 19.48 -0.82
N THR A 190 1.10 19.40 -0.29
CA THR A 190 2.13 20.43 -0.51
C THR A 190 3.32 19.91 -1.29
N GLY A 191 3.52 18.60 -1.34
CA GLY A 191 4.71 17.99 -1.91
C GLY A 191 5.99 18.30 -1.14
N GLN A 192 5.91 18.69 0.14
CA GLN A 192 7.05 19.10 0.95
C GLN A 192 7.53 18.00 1.89
N SER A 193 8.84 17.87 2.03
CA SER A 193 9.46 17.02 3.06
C SER A 193 9.29 17.64 4.45
N ARG A 194 9.54 16.86 5.49
CA ARG A 194 9.57 17.36 6.88
C ARG A 194 10.66 18.42 7.12
N GLY A 195 11.71 18.42 6.31
CA GLY A 195 12.76 19.44 6.34
C GLY A 195 12.46 20.68 5.50
N GLY A 196 11.28 20.78 4.89
CA GLY A 196 10.86 21.93 4.07
C GLY A 196 11.34 21.89 2.62
N ARG A 197 11.97 20.78 2.15
CA ARG A 197 12.33 20.63 0.75
C ARG A 197 11.07 20.43 -0.10
N GLN A 198 10.92 21.19 -1.17
CA GLN A 198 9.95 20.88 -2.22
C GLN A 198 10.39 19.61 -2.94
N MET A 199 9.61 18.55 -2.80
CA MET A 199 9.87 17.23 -3.39
C MET A 199 9.19 17.10 -4.76
N TYR A 200 7.94 17.54 -4.86
CA TYR A 200 7.06 17.34 -6.02
C TYR A 200 6.73 18.65 -6.71
N GLY A 201 6.56 18.58 -8.03
CA GLY A 201 5.85 19.58 -8.80
C GLY A 201 4.34 19.31 -8.84
N ASP A 202 3.60 20.17 -9.54
CA ASP A 202 2.12 20.09 -9.67
C ASP A 202 1.65 18.76 -10.29
N ASP A 203 2.53 18.08 -11.02
CA ASP A 203 2.27 16.78 -11.65
C ASP A 203 2.20 15.61 -10.66
N ASN A 204 2.66 15.80 -9.40
CA ASN A 204 2.61 14.78 -8.36
C ASN A 204 2.09 15.29 -7.00
N ILE A 205 1.63 16.55 -6.92
CA ILE A 205 0.94 17.11 -5.75
C ILE A 205 -0.56 16.80 -5.85
N LEU A 206 -1.17 16.43 -4.73
CA LEU A 206 -2.61 16.22 -4.63
C LEU A 206 -3.33 17.50 -4.20
N THR A 207 -4.58 17.65 -4.62
CA THR A 207 -5.46 18.61 -3.96
C THR A 207 -5.72 18.17 -2.51
N ARG A 208 -6.13 19.11 -1.65
CA ARG A 208 -6.47 18.78 -0.24
C ARG A 208 -7.57 17.73 -0.18
N GLU A 209 -8.57 17.83 -1.07
CA GLU A 209 -9.64 16.83 -1.15
C GLU A 209 -9.13 15.45 -1.54
N GLU A 210 -8.27 15.33 -2.55
CA GLU A 210 -7.65 14.06 -2.93
C GLU A 210 -6.83 13.48 -1.78
N ALA A 211 -6.03 14.30 -1.09
CA ALA A 211 -5.22 13.86 0.05
C ALA A 211 -6.09 13.35 1.21
N ILE A 212 -7.20 14.01 1.53
CA ILE A 212 -8.16 13.57 2.54
C ILE A 212 -8.85 12.27 2.11
N LYS A 213 -9.23 12.15 0.83
CA LYS A 213 -9.84 10.92 0.30
C LYS A 213 -8.96 9.71 0.44
N LEU A 214 -7.64 9.83 0.30
CA LEU A 214 -6.72 8.71 0.54
C LEU A 214 -6.82 8.19 1.99
N TRP A 215 -7.04 9.08 2.96
CA TRP A 215 -7.15 8.75 4.38
C TRP A 215 -8.54 8.33 4.83
N THR A 216 -9.53 8.48 3.98
CA THR A 216 -10.93 8.22 4.29
C THR A 216 -11.50 7.14 3.37
N THR A 217 -12.16 7.52 2.28
CA THR A 217 -12.77 6.57 1.33
C THR A 217 -11.75 5.65 0.65
N GLY A 218 -10.55 6.14 0.35
CA GLY A 218 -9.46 5.34 -0.20
C GLY A 218 -9.03 4.24 0.77
N SER A 219 -8.79 4.60 2.03
CA SER A 219 -8.41 3.62 3.07
C SER A 219 -9.53 2.62 3.38
N ALA A 220 -10.81 2.99 3.22
CA ALA A 220 -11.93 2.08 3.41
C ALA A 220 -11.93 0.90 2.42
N TRP A 221 -11.37 1.09 1.21
CA TRP A 221 -11.24 0.03 0.21
C TRP A 221 -10.41 -1.16 0.74
N PHE A 222 -9.33 -0.89 1.47
CA PHE A 222 -8.39 -1.92 1.99
C PHE A 222 -9.00 -2.80 3.08
N THR A 223 -10.10 -2.35 3.67
CA THR A 223 -10.83 -3.10 4.71
C THR A 223 -12.15 -3.67 4.20
N GLY A 224 -12.48 -3.48 2.91
CA GLY A 224 -13.75 -3.89 2.32
C GLY A 224 -14.95 -3.10 2.87
N ASP A 225 -14.71 -1.87 3.33
CA ASP A 225 -15.73 -0.98 3.90
C ASP A 225 -16.16 0.13 2.93
N GLU A 226 -15.89 -0.02 1.64
CA GLU A 226 -16.33 0.95 0.64
C GLU A 226 -17.84 1.14 0.70
N GLY A 227 -18.28 2.36 0.73
CA GLY A 227 -19.70 2.71 0.86
C GLY A 227 -20.29 2.54 2.27
N ARG A 228 -19.54 2.00 3.25
CA ARG A 228 -19.96 1.92 4.66
C ARG A 228 -19.38 3.07 5.48
N LYS A 229 -18.14 3.47 5.23
CA LYS A 229 -17.44 4.54 5.96
C LYS A 229 -16.50 5.34 5.07
N GLY A 230 -15.94 6.42 5.62
CA GLY A 230 -14.98 7.28 4.96
C GLY A 230 -15.59 8.49 4.25
N ALA A 231 -16.91 8.65 4.25
CA ALA A 231 -17.59 9.84 3.72
C ALA A 231 -18.74 10.28 4.64
N ILE A 232 -19.01 11.56 4.64
CA ILE A 232 -20.21 12.12 5.30
C ILE A 232 -21.38 11.95 4.32
N LYS A 233 -22.06 10.82 4.44
CA LYS A 233 -23.16 10.45 3.55
C LYS A 233 -24.21 9.67 4.33
N GLU A 234 -25.49 9.91 4.02
CA GLU A 234 -26.62 9.20 4.60
C GLU A 234 -26.47 7.68 4.39
N GLY A 235 -26.68 6.91 5.45
CA GLY A 235 -26.55 5.45 5.47
C GLY A 235 -25.14 4.93 5.75
N GLN A 236 -24.13 5.82 5.90
CA GLN A 236 -22.78 5.42 6.32
C GLN A 236 -22.59 5.52 7.84
N LEU A 237 -21.54 4.85 8.35
CA LEU A 237 -21.16 4.94 9.76
C LEU A 237 -20.76 6.39 10.09
N ALA A 238 -21.19 6.85 11.26
CA ALA A 238 -20.99 8.22 11.72
C ALA A 238 -19.65 8.39 12.45
N ASP A 239 -18.55 8.02 11.80
CA ASP A 239 -17.19 8.22 12.30
C ASP A 239 -16.70 9.61 11.87
N PHE A 240 -16.64 10.56 12.81
CA PHE A 240 -16.30 11.95 12.53
C PHE A 240 -15.05 12.42 13.28
N THR A 241 -14.26 13.25 12.63
CA THR A 241 -13.23 14.09 13.26
C THR A 241 -13.70 15.54 13.20
N ILE A 242 -13.84 16.16 14.37
CA ILE A 242 -14.21 17.59 14.49
C ILE A 242 -12.93 18.40 14.55
N LEU A 243 -12.80 19.39 13.67
CA LEU A 243 -11.64 20.25 13.54
C LEU A 243 -11.98 21.67 14.02
N ASN A 244 -10.98 22.38 14.54
CA ASN A 244 -11.13 23.75 14.99
C ASN A 244 -10.85 24.80 13.90
N GLN A 245 -10.47 24.35 12.71
CA GLN A 245 -10.19 25.20 11.54
C GLN A 245 -10.68 24.52 10.27
N ASP A 246 -11.01 25.32 9.25
CA ASP A 246 -11.26 24.82 7.92
C ASP A 246 -9.93 24.40 7.28
N ILE A 247 -9.81 23.14 6.95
CA ILE A 247 -8.60 22.57 6.33
C ILE A 247 -8.62 22.68 4.81
N MET A 248 -9.71 23.18 4.25
CA MET A 248 -9.87 23.37 2.79
C MET A 248 -9.43 24.77 2.33
N GLU A 249 -9.25 25.73 3.25
CA GLU A 249 -8.77 27.09 3.00
C GLU A 249 -7.26 27.30 3.07
#